data_6a0152a0b79c68bdf728387100d05640
#
_entry.id   6a0152a0b79c68bdf728387100d05640
#
_cell.length_a   1.000
_cell.length_b   1.000
_cell.length_c   1.000
_cell.angle_alpha   90.00
_cell.angle_beta   90.00
_cell.angle_gamma   90.00
#
_symmetry.space_group_name_H-M   'P 1'
#
loop_
_entity.id
_entity.type
_entity.pdbx_description
1 polymer ?
#
loop_
_entity_poly.entity_id
_entity_poly.type
_entity_poly.pdbx_seq_one_letter_code
_entity_poly.pdbx_strand_id
1 'polypeptide(L)'
;MPSSRPPIAIVTARAARELDEDLPPLLGALASRRLGAEVVDWDDASVPWQRFTLALLRSPWDYTQRLPEFLAWRARAAQSTRLYNPLEVVRWNVDKHYLGELAQLGLAVVPSHFIEPGQSVAVALRDFL
;
A
#
# COMPACT_ATOMS: atom_id res chain seq x y z
N MET A 1 -3.51 -22.26 -23.20
CA MET A 1 -2.30 -21.43 -23.38
C MET A 1 -2.22 -20.46 -22.18
N PRO A 2 -1.12 -20.46 -21.45
CA PRO A 2 -0.95 -19.43 -20.43
C PRO A 2 -0.97 -18.05 -21.13
N SER A 3 -1.57 -17.07 -20.45
CA SER A 3 -1.61 -15.69 -20.94
C SER A 3 -0.21 -15.24 -21.32
N SER A 4 0.00 -14.78 -22.54
CA SER A 4 1.30 -14.27 -23.01
C SER A 4 1.68 -12.92 -22.39
N ARG A 5 0.82 -12.38 -21.52
CA ARG A 5 1.08 -11.13 -20.80
C ARG A 5 1.78 -11.43 -19.48
N PRO A 6 2.84 -10.70 -19.16
CA PRO A 6 3.46 -10.78 -17.85
C PRO A 6 2.44 -10.53 -16.72
N PRO A 7 2.55 -11.23 -15.59
CA PRO A 7 1.57 -11.12 -14.51
C PRO A 7 1.62 -9.75 -13.80
N ILE A 8 0.52 -9.43 -13.12
CA ILE A 8 0.43 -8.31 -12.18
C ILE A 8 0.90 -8.80 -10.81
N ALA A 9 1.82 -8.09 -10.17
CA ALA A 9 2.15 -8.34 -8.78
C ALA A 9 1.10 -7.71 -7.87
N ILE A 10 0.46 -8.50 -7.04
CA ILE A 10 -0.38 -8.02 -5.93
C ILE A 10 0.49 -8.02 -4.68
N VAL A 11 0.89 -6.84 -4.26
CA VAL A 11 1.90 -6.66 -3.21
C VAL A 11 1.26 -6.65 -1.83
N THR A 12 1.72 -7.54 -0.99
CA THR A 12 1.26 -7.72 0.38
C THR A 12 2.44 -7.80 1.36
N ALA A 13 2.15 -8.01 2.63
CA ALA A 13 3.09 -8.47 3.64
C ALA A 13 2.68 -9.90 4.07
N ARG A 14 3.65 -10.73 4.42
CA ARG A 14 3.40 -12.13 4.80
C ARG A 14 2.33 -12.27 5.89
N ALA A 15 2.42 -11.42 6.92
CA ALA A 15 1.46 -11.43 8.03
C ALA A 15 0.06 -10.94 7.64
N ALA A 16 -0.10 -10.25 6.52
CA ALA A 16 -1.37 -9.68 6.08
C ALA A 16 -2.17 -10.59 5.14
N ARG A 17 -1.52 -11.57 4.50
CA ARG A 17 -2.15 -12.41 3.47
C ARG A 17 -3.43 -13.10 3.91
N GLU A 18 -3.42 -13.67 5.13
CA GLU A 18 -4.55 -14.41 5.68
C GLU A 18 -5.62 -13.49 6.29
N LEU A 19 -5.27 -12.23 6.53
CA LEU A 19 -6.16 -11.23 7.12
C LEU A 19 -6.86 -10.36 6.07
N ASP A 20 -6.40 -10.40 4.82
CA ASP A 20 -6.96 -9.63 3.73
C ASP A 20 -8.11 -10.39 3.05
N GLU A 21 -9.31 -10.24 3.59
CA GLU A 21 -10.53 -10.90 3.11
C GLU A 21 -10.91 -10.51 1.68
N ASP A 22 -10.47 -9.34 1.20
CA ASP A 22 -10.73 -8.88 -0.17
C ASP A 22 -9.73 -9.44 -1.19
N LEU A 23 -8.65 -10.05 -0.75
CA LEU A 23 -7.62 -10.60 -1.66
C LEU A 23 -8.17 -11.72 -2.56
N PRO A 24 -8.90 -12.73 -2.06
CA PRO A 24 -9.48 -13.77 -2.91
C PRO A 24 -10.47 -13.22 -3.95
N PRO A 25 -11.44 -12.36 -3.63
CA PRO A 25 -12.33 -11.79 -4.65
C PRO A 25 -11.59 -10.90 -5.67
N LEU A 26 -10.53 -10.18 -5.28
CA LEU A 26 -9.70 -9.44 -6.21
C LEU A 26 -9.02 -10.37 -7.23
N LEU A 27 -8.41 -11.45 -6.76
CA LEU A 27 -7.77 -12.44 -7.63
C LEU A 27 -8.78 -13.11 -8.57
N GLY A 28 -9.97 -13.43 -8.07
CA GLY A 28 -11.08 -13.95 -8.88
C GLY A 28 -11.53 -12.97 -9.97
N ALA A 29 -11.63 -11.68 -9.64
CA ALA A 29 -11.99 -10.64 -10.60
C ALA A 29 -10.92 -10.42 -11.68
N LEU A 30 -9.64 -10.54 -11.34
CA LEU A 30 -8.53 -10.48 -12.30
C LEU A 30 -8.55 -11.70 -13.24
N ALA A 31 -8.72 -12.89 -12.67
CA ALA A 31 -8.78 -14.13 -13.44
C ALA A 31 -9.96 -14.14 -14.43
N SER A 32 -11.15 -13.65 -14.03
CA SER A 32 -12.32 -13.56 -14.90
C SER A 32 -12.07 -12.63 -16.12
N ARG A 33 -11.16 -11.70 -15.99
CA ARG A 33 -10.70 -10.80 -17.06
C ARG A 33 -9.48 -11.32 -17.82
N ARG A 34 -9.07 -12.55 -17.57
CA ARG A 34 -7.85 -13.17 -18.14
C ARG A 34 -6.58 -12.39 -17.85
N LEU A 35 -6.53 -11.72 -16.71
CA LEU A 35 -5.33 -11.04 -16.20
C LEU A 35 -4.62 -11.98 -15.23
N GLY A 36 -3.38 -12.33 -15.55
CA GLY A 36 -2.52 -13.07 -14.63
C GLY A 36 -2.15 -12.19 -13.44
N ALA A 37 -2.27 -12.73 -12.23
CA ALA A 37 -1.86 -12.04 -11.02
C ALA A 37 -1.11 -13.00 -10.09
N GLU A 38 -0.14 -12.47 -9.37
CA GLU A 38 0.65 -13.22 -8.39
C GLU A 38 0.75 -12.40 -7.11
N VAL A 39 0.47 -13.04 -5.99
CA VAL A 39 0.60 -12.43 -4.66
C VAL A 39 2.06 -12.54 -4.22
N VAL A 40 2.68 -11.42 -3.92
CA VAL A 40 4.10 -11.35 -3.51
C VAL A 40 4.25 -10.47 -2.28
N ASP A 41 5.18 -10.85 -1.40
CA ASP A 41 5.54 -10.03 -0.26
C ASP A 41 6.52 -8.94 -0.69
N TRP A 42 6.32 -7.72 -0.21
CA TRP A 42 7.14 -6.59 -0.58
C TRP A 42 8.61 -6.75 -0.15
N ASP A 43 8.86 -7.47 0.95
CA ASP A 43 10.18 -7.66 1.54
C ASP A 43 10.85 -8.99 1.15
N ASP A 44 10.23 -9.77 0.28
CA ASP A 44 10.86 -10.98 -0.27
C ASP A 44 11.94 -10.60 -1.29
N ALA A 45 13.19 -10.73 -0.89
CA ALA A 45 14.34 -10.41 -1.73
C ALA A 45 14.48 -11.32 -2.96
N SER A 46 13.79 -12.46 -3.01
CA SER A 46 13.81 -13.40 -4.13
C SER A 46 12.91 -12.99 -5.28
N VAL A 47 12.02 -12.03 -5.09
CA VAL A 47 11.06 -11.57 -6.10
C VAL A 47 11.76 -10.81 -7.22
N PRO A 48 11.77 -11.34 -8.46
CA PRO A 48 12.34 -10.63 -9.61
C PRO A 48 11.32 -9.62 -10.17
N TRP A 49 11.32 -8.41 -9.64
CA TRP A 49 10.31 -7.38 -9.92
C TRP A 49 10.18 -7.06 -11.41
N GLN A 50 11.25 -7.17 -12.19
CA GLN A 50 11.26 -6.93 -13.65
C GLN A 50 10.36 -7.88 -14.45
N ARG A 51 9.91 -9.01 -13.87
CA ARG A 51 9.00 -9.94 -14.56
C ARG A 51 7.54 -9.50 -14.55
N PHE A 52 7.22 -8.50 -13.73
CA PHE A 52 5.86 -7.96 -13.65
C PHE A 52 5.71 -6.73 -14.55
N THR A 53 4.58 -6.62 -15.24
CA THR A 53 4.22 -5.39 -15.97
C THR A 53 3.79 -4.28 -15.02
N LEU A 54 3.25 -4.68 -13.87
CA LEU A 54 2.61 -3.79 -12.93
C LEU A 54 2.69 -4.40 -11.54
N ALA A 55 2.94 -3.59 -10.54
CA ALA A 55 2.77 -3.95 -9.14
C ALA A 55 1.73 -3.04 -8.48
N LEU A 56 0.76 -3.65 -7.84
CA LEU A 56 -0.32 -3.01 -7.12
C LEU A 56 -0.13 -3.24 -5.62
N LEU A 57 0.03 -2.16 -4.85
CA LEU A 57 0.05 -2.22 -3.40
C LEU A 57 -1.35 -2.59 -2.89
N ARG A 58 -1.46 -3.72 -2.23
CA ARG A 58 -2.74 -4.17 -1.66
C ARG A 58 -2.73 -4.13 -0.13
N SER A 59 -1.93 -4.97 0.51
CA SER A 59 -1.94 -5.15 1.95
C SER A 59 -0.52 -5.25 2.57
N PRO A 60 0.39 -4.30 2.30
CA PRO A 60 1.71 -4.27 2.94
C PRO A 60 1.61 -3.66 4.34
N TRP A 61 0.69 -4.14 5.19
CA TRP A 61 0.25 -3.43 6.40
C TRP A 61 1.30 -3.30 7.50
N ASP A 62 2.38 -4.07 7.45
CA ASP A 62 3.52 -3.98 8.37
C ASP A 62 4.43 -2.78 8.08
N TYR A 63 4.19 -2.04 6.99
CA TYR A 63 5.03 -0.90 6.59
C TYR A 63 5.09 0.19 7.68
N THR A 64 4.06 0.31 8.51
CA THR A 64 4.00 1.30 9.59
C THR A 64 5.09 1.08 10.64
N GLN A 65 5.53 -0.16 10.83
CA GLN A 65 6.60 -0.54 11.75
C GLN A 65 7.98 -0.58 11.07
N ARG A 66 8.00 -0.60 9.73
CA ARG A 66 9.19 -0.81 8.91
C ARG A 66 9.29 0.22 7.77
N LEU A 67 8.85 1.46 8.04
CA LEU A 67 8.68 2.49 7.02
C LEU A 67 9.95 2.78 6.20
N PRO A 68 11.16 2.92 6.79
CA PRO A 68 12.37 3.14 6.01
C PRO A 68 12.67 2.00 5.03
N GLU A 69 12.49 0.75 5.45
CA GLU A 69 12.69 -0.43 4.61
C GLU A 69 11.69 -0.48 3.47
N PHE A 70 10.41 -0.21 3.77
CA PHE A 70 9.34 -0.18 2.79
C PHE A 70 9.58 0.89 1.71
N LEU A 71 9.95 2.10 2.10
CA LEU A 71 10.26 3.18 1.16
C LEU A 71 11.51 2.87 0.31
N ALA A 72 12.54 2.26 0.91
CA ALA A 72 13.73 1.82 0.18
C ALA A 72 13.40 0.71 -0.83
N TRP A 73 12.60 -0.30 -0.43
CA TRP A 73 12.08 -1.30 -1.35
C TRP A 73 11.31 -0.65 -2.50
N ARG A 74 10.40 0.25 -2.17
CA ARG A 74 9.54 0.94 -3.13
C ARG A 74 10.37 1.65 -4.21
N ALA A 75 11.43 2.35 -3.79
CA ALA A 75 12.34 3.05 -4.70
C ALA A 75 13.11 2.09 -5.61
N ARG A 76 13.53 0.92 -5.11
CA ARG A 76 14.20 -0.12 -5.91
C ARG A 76 13.25 -0.77 -6.91
N ALA A 77 12.08 -1.20 -6.45
CA ALA A 77 11.10 -1.90 -7.28
C ALA A 77 10.60 -1.01 -8.43
N ALA A 78 10.46 0.31 -8.19
CA ALA A 78 10.05 1.27 -9.22
C ALA A 78 11.04 1.39 -10.39
N GLN A 79 12.29 0.96 -10.23
CA GLN A 79 13.28 0.93 -11.32
C GLN A 79 13.06 -0.24 -12.28
N SER A 80 12.34 -1.26 -11.86
CA SER A 80 12.19 -2.52 -12.59
C SER A 80 10.76 -2.82 -13.02
N THR A 81 9.76 -2.26 -12.36
CA THR A 81 8.34 -2.47 -12.66
C THR A 81 7.53 -1.20 -12.40
N ARG A 82 6.42 -1.08 -13.12
CA ARG A 82 5.48 0.01 -12.93
C ARG A 82 4.68 -0.20 -11.64
N LEU A 83 4.88 0.68 -10.67
CA LEU A 83 4.19 0.62 -9.38
C LEU A 83 3.02 1.60 -9.33
N TYR A 84 1.85 1.14 -8.97
CA TYR A 84 0.73 1.95 -8.49
C TYR A 84 0.77 1.96 -6.95
N ASN A 85 0.65 3.05 -6.28
CA ASN A 85 0.72 4.44 -6.62
C ASN A 85 2.18 4.92 -6.86
N PRO A 86 2.42 6.10 -7.46
CA PRO A 86 3.77 6.67 -7.59
C PRO A 86 4.45 6.87 -6.24
N LEU A 87 5.80 6.91 -6.23
CA LEU A 87 6.57 7.00 -4.99
C LEU A 87 6.25 8.26 -4.18
N GLU A 88 6.01 9.37 -4.87
CA GLU A 88 5.65 10.65 -4.25
C GLU A 88 4.32 10.55 -3.49
N VAL A 89 3.34 9.89 -4.09
CA VAL A 89 2.02 9.66 -3.48
C VAL A 89 2.17 8.74 -2.27
N VAL A 90 2.97 7.69 -2.37
CA VAL A 90 3.21 6.79 -1.24
C VAL A 90 3.89 7.53 -0.10
N ARG A 91 4.94 8.32 -0.37
CA ARG A 91 5.63 9.13 0.65
C ARG A 91 4.70 10.11 1.35
N TRP A 92 3.79 10.68 0.60
CA TRP A 92 2.82 11.64 1.13
C TRP A 92 1.76 10.96 2.00
N ASN A 93 1.20 9.84 1.57
CA ASN A 93 0.05 9.22 2.25
C ASN A 93 0.39 8.17 3.32
N VAL A 94 1.68 7.82 3.51
CA VAL A 94 2.09 6.96 4.63
C VAL A 94 1.94 7.67 5.98
N ASP A 95 2.01 9.00 6.00
CA ASP A 95 1.66 9.84 7.13
C ASP A 95 0.22 10.36 6.97
N LYS A 96 -0.62 10.15 7.97
CA LYS A 96 -2.04 10.51 7.89
C LYS A 96 -2.32 12.01 7.97
N HIS A 97 -1.32 12.87 8.22
CA HIS A 97 -1.47 14.32 8.16
C HIS A 97 -1.95 14.82 6.79
N TYR A 98 -1.75 14.05 5.72
CA TYR A 98 -2.29 14.38 4.40
C TYR A 98 -3.83 14.61 4.41
N LEU A 99 -4.56 14.02 5.35
CA LEU A 99 -6.01 14.28 5.51
C LEU A 99 -6.27 15.74 5.88
N GLY A 100 -5.41 16.34 6.71
CA GLY A 100 -5.48 17.78 7.02
C GLY A 100 -5.24 18.67 5.80
N GLU A 101 -4.27 18.28 4.96
CA GLU A 101 -4.00 19.00 3.70
C GLU A 101 -5.20 18.94 2.74
N LEU A 102 -5.82 17.76 2.60
CA LEU A 102 -7.02 17.58 1.79
C LEU A 102 -8.20 18.42 2.31
N ALA A 103 -8.39 18.47 3.63
CA ALA A 103 -9.42 19.31 4.25
C ALA A 103 -9.19 20.79 3.97
N GLN A 104 -7.94 21.27 4.04
CA GLN A 104 -7.59 22.67 3.71
C GLN A 104 -7.88 23.01 2.24
N LEU A 105 -7.82 22.03 1.34
CA LEU A 105 -8.21 22.17 -0.07
C LEU A 105 -9.73 22.11 -0.29
N GLY A 106 -10.52 22.01 0.77
CA GLY A 106 -11.99 21.96 0.69
C GLY A 106 -12.54 20.57 0.32
N LEU A 107 -11.73 19.53 0.35
CA LEU A 107 -12.17 18.15 0.09
C LEU A 107 -12.82 17.56 1.35
N ALA A 108 -13.88 16.81 1.16
CA ALA A 108 -14.53 16.10 2.25
C ALA A 108 -13.64 14.96 2.76
N VAL A 109 -13.24 15.04 4.02
CA VAL A 109 -12.45 14.01 4.71
C VAL A 109 -13.15 13.61 6.00
N VAL A 110 -12.80 12.43 6.51
CA VAL A 110 -13.24 12.04 7.86
C VAL A 110 -12.61 13.00 8.87
N PRO A 111 -13.40 13.59 9.79
CA PRO A 111 -12.85 14.42 10.86
C PRO A 111 -11.74 13.66 11.60
N SER A 112 -10.57 14.27 11.69
CA SER A 112 -9.37 13.61 12.21
C SER A 112 -8.64 14.54 13.15
N HIS A 113 -8.13 13.98 14.25
CA HIS A 113 -7.26 14.68 15.20
C HIS A 113 -5.93 13.94 15.27
N PHE A 114 -4.83 14.66 15.11
CA PHE A 114 -3.49 14.09 15.12
C PHE A 114 -2.88 14.26 16.51
N ILE A 115 -2.33 13.18 17.03
CA ILE A 115 -1.67 13.15 18.33
C ILE A 115 -0.18 12.94 18.09
N GLU A 116 0.60 13.98 18.35
CA GLU A 116 2.04 13.95 18.14
C GLU A 116 2.77 13.13 19.21
N PRO A 117 3.95 12.58 18.91
CA PRO A 117 4.78 11.90 19.90
C PRO A 117 5.00 12.77 21.13
N GLY A 118 4.69 12.21 22.31
CA GLY A 118 4.80 12.90 23.59
C GLY A 118 3.57 13.68 24.05
N GLN A 119 2.53 13.80 23.20
CA GLN A 119 1.26 14.38 23.64
C GLN A 119 0.41 13.38 24.43
N SER A 120 -0.41 13.91 25.34
CA SER A 120 -1.34 13.10 26.11
C SER A 120 -2.55 12.73 25.27
N VAL A 121 -2.76 11.44 25.01
CA VAL A 121 -3.93 10.91 24.30
C VAL A 121 -5.24 11.32 25.00
N ALA A 122 -5.27 11.28 26.34
CA ALA A 122 -6.47 11.61 27.12
C ALA A 122 -6.86 13.09 26.98
N VAL A 123 -5.88 14.00 26.84
CA VAL A 123 -6.16 15.43 26.60
C VAL A 123 -6.66 15.62 25.17
N ALA A 124 -5.98 15.06 24.20
CA ALA A 124 -6.35 15.18 22.79
C ALA A 124 -7.75 14.63 22.49
N LEU A 125 -8.14 13.51 23.12
CA LEU A 125 -9.50 12.95 22.96
C LEU A 125 -10.58 13.85 23.55
N ARG A 126 -10.34 14.52 24.68
CA ARG A 126 -11.31 15.46 25.25
C ARG A 126 -11.55 16.67 24.36
N ASP A 127 -10.50 17.13 23.69
CA ASP A 127 -10.58 18.28 22.79
C ASP A 127 -11.23 17.93 21.44
N PHE A 128 -11.29 16.64 21.11
CA PHE A 128 -11.87 16.14 19.85
C PHE A 128 -13.36 15.77 19.98
N LEU A 129 -13.81 15.33 21.17
CA LEU A 129 -15.18 14.88 21.44
C LEU A 129 -16.08 16.02 21.88
#